data_3207a7c7e7ff96f13c86be7f93f64b57
#
_entry.id   3207a7c7e7ff96f13c86be7f93f64b57
#
_cell.length_a   1.000
_cell.length_b   1.000
_cell.length_c   1.000
_cell.angle_alpha   90.00
_cell.angle_beta   90.00
_cell.angle_gamma   90.00
#
_symmetry.space_group_name_H-M   'P 1'
#
loop_
_entity.id
_entity.type
_entity.pdbx_description
1 polymer ?
#
loop_
_entity_poly.entity_id
_entity_poly.type
_entity_poly.pdbx_seq_one_letter_code
_entity_poly.pdbx_strand_id
1 'polypeptide(L)'
;MYRILSASKDTYITDKIINNAFRAKDANTGQAGTLDLFKLHNETNLTGSNSQTELSRILIKFPISEITRMQNAGEIDVTDSSFKCEIKLHDVYGGQTTPSNFTVALFPLAQGFDE
;
A
#
# COMPACT_ATOMS: atom_id res chain seq x y z
N MET A 1 -0.66 0.51 26.78
CA MET A 1 0.63 1.03 26.27
C MET A 1 0.63 0.97 24.76
N TYR A 2 1.15 2.00 24.11
CA TYR A 2 1.26 2.05 22.64
C TYR A 2 2.72 2.02 22.22
N ARG A 3 3.00 1.31 21.15
CA ARG A 3 4.25 1.39 20.42
C ARG A 3 3.95 1.72 18.96
N ILE A 4 4.76 2.59 18.39
CA ILE A 4 4.61 3.02 17.00
C ILE A 4 5.79 2.48 16.21
N LEU A 5 5.49 1.76 15.13
CA LEU A 5 6.46 1.31 14.15
C LEU A 5 6.25 2.10 12.87
N SER A 6 7.30 2.72 12.38
CA SER A 6 7.29 3.34 11.06
C SER A 6 7.63 2.31 9.99
N ALA A 7 7.06 2.48 8.80
CA ALA A 7 7.41 1.65 7.66
C ALA A 7 8.91 1.77 7.36
N SER A 8 9.57 0.65 7.09
CA SER A 8 10.98 0.63 6.69
C SER A 8 11.16 0.69 5.18
N LYS A 9 10.15 0.26 4.44
CA LYS A 9 10.07 0.36 2.98
C LYS A 9 8.61 0.60 2.59
N ASP A 10 8.41 1.40 1.58
CA ASP A 10 7.11 1.57 0.96
C ASP A 10 7.26 1.87 -0.53
N THR A 11 6.29 1.41 -1.29
CA THR A 11 6.16 1.70 -2.71
C THR A 11 4.73 1.41 -3.14
N TYR A 12 4.40 1.70 -4.38
CA TYR A 12 3.18 1.19 -4.98
C TYR A 12 3.47 0.64 -6.37
N ILE A 13 2.68 -0.32 -6.78
CA ILE A 13 2.69 -0.90 -8.12
C ILE A 13 1.41 -0.55 -8.83
N THR A 14 1.48 -0.40 -10.14
CA THR A 14 0.34 0.00 -10.96
C THR A 14 0.39 -0.66 -12.32
N ASP A 15 -0.76 -0.75 -12.96
CA ASP A 15 -0.90 -1.14 -14.36
C ASP A 15 -1.47 0.01 -15.21
N LYS A 16 -1.17 1.25 -14.81
CA LYS A 16 -1.61 2.44 -15.51
C LYS A 16 -1.34 2.40 -17.00
N ILE A 17 -2.31 2.85 -17.78
CA ILE A 17 -2.20 2.89 -19.24
C ILE A 17 -1.49 4.16 -19.66
N ILE A 18 -0.44 4.02 -20.49
CA ILE A 18 0.39 5.12 -20.98
C ILE A 18 0.20 5.25 -22.48
N ASN A 19 -0.05 6.49 -22.94
CA ASN A 19 -0.23 6.85 -24.35
C ASN A 19 -1.28 5.98 -25.07
N ASN A 20 -2.29 5.50 -24.38
CA ASN A 20 -3.30 4.56 -24.90
C ASN A 20 -2.72 3.30 -25.57
N ALA A 21 -1.49 2.93 -25.28
CA ALA A 21 -0.74 1.91 -25.99
C ALA A 21 -0.31 0.72 -25.12
N PHE A 22 0.12 0.96 -23.89
CA PHE A 22 0.65 -0.09 -23.02
C PHE A 22 0.40 0.18 -21.54
N ARG A 23 0.51 -0.86 -20.72
CA ARG A 23 0.42 -0.75 -19.27
C ARG A 23 1.80 -0.63 -18.62
N ALA A 24 1.96 0.31 -17.70
CA ALA A 24 3.21 0.53 -16.96
C ALA A 24 3.31 -0.49 -15.80
N LYS A 25 3.75 -1.70 -16.10
CA LYS A 25 3.87 -2.77 -15.11
C LYS A 25 5.25 -2.85 -14.44
N ASP A 26 6.19 -2.09 -14.95
CA ASP A 26 7.60 -2.09 -14.56
C ASP A 26 8.07 -0.77 -13.92
N ALA A 27 7.13 0.12 -13.61
CA ALA A 27 7.45 1.38 -12.96
C ALA A 27 7.87 1.16 -11.50
N ASN A 28 9.00 1.76 -11.12
CA ASN A 28 9.45 1.82 -9.72
C ASN A 28 9.07 3.18 -9.12
N THR A 29 8.32 3.15 -8.02
CA THR A 29 7.81 4.34 -7.34
C THR A 29 8.28 4.46 -5.89
N GLY A 30 9.29 3.68 -5.49
CA GLY A 30 9.78 3.63 -4.12
C GLY A 30 10.35 4.94 -3.59
N GLN A 31 10.73 5.86 -4.48
CA GLN A 31 11.21 7.20 -4.13
C GLN A 31 10.10 8.28 -4.17
N ALA A 32 8.86 7.89 -4.42
CA ALA A 32 7.75 8.83 -4.42
C ALA A 32 7.47 9.34 -3.00
N GLY A 33 7.22 10.64 -2.88
CA GLY A 33 6.88 11.26 -1.58
C GLY A 33 5.47 10.92 -1.09
N THR A 34 4.62 10.44 -2.00
CA THR A 34 3.25 9.98 -1.70
C THR A 34 2.97 8.70 -2.47
N LEU A 35 2.09 7.87 -1.91
CA LEU A 35 1.67 6.63 -2.54
C LEU A 35 0.26 6.78 -3.06
N ASP A 36 0.05 6.50 -4.34
CA ASP A 36 -1.24 6.60 -4.98
C ASP A 36 -2.03 5.29 -4.85
N LEU A 37 -3.20 5.36 -4.25
CA LEU A 37 -4.13 4.25 -4.18
C LEU A 37 -5.35 4.56 -5.04
N PHE A 38 -5.52 3.82 -6.13
CA PHE A 38 -6.60 4.06 -7.07
C PHE A 38 -7.14 2.80 -7.73
N LYS A 39 -8.37 2.88 -8.16
CA LYS A 39 -9.00 1.98 -9.12
C LYS A 39 -9.78 2.84 -10.11
N LEU A 40 -9.34 2.85 -11.35
CA LEU A 40 -9.93 3.63 -12.42
C LEU A 40 -10.60 2.69 -13.43
N HIS A 41 -11.77 3.07 -13.89
CA HIS A 41 -12.52 2.29 -14.88
C HIS A 41 -12.86 3.18 -16.07
N ASN A 42 -12.43 2.78 -17.25
CA ASN A 42 -12.65 3.50 -18.51
C ASN A 42 -12.17 4.97 -18.53
N GLU A 43 -11.20 5.33 -17.69
CA GLU A 43 -10.58 6.66 -17.70
C GLU A 43 -9.64 6.85 -18.89
N THR A 44 -8.99 5.76 -19.31
CA THR A 44 -8.07 5.76 -20.44
C THR A 44 -8.38 4.59 -21.34
N ASN A 45 -8.38 4.81 -22.66
CA ASN A 45 -8.63 3.76 -23.64
C ASN A 45 -7.33 3.12 -24.12
N LEU A 46 -7.26 1.80 -23.99
CA LEU A 46 -6.19 1.00 -24.56
C LEU A 46 -6.67 0.39 -25.89
N THR A 47 -5.92 0.63 -26.97
CA THR A 47 -6.29 0.14 -28.30
C THR A 47 -6.50 -1.37 -28.30
N GLY A 48 -7.66 -1.80 -28.82
CA GLY A 48 -8.01 -3.24 -28.92
C GLY A 48 -8.58 -3.87 -27.65
N SER A 49 -8.85 -3.10 -26.61
CA SER A 49 -9.48 -3.60 -25.38
C SER A 49 -10.86 -2.99 -25.15
N ASN A 50 -11.80 -3.81 -24.71
CA ASN A 50 -13.17 -3.39 -24.41
C ASN A 50 -13.40 -3.12 -22.93
N SER A 51 -12.44 -3.47 -22.06
CA SER A 51 -12.52 -3.27 -20.60
C SER A 51 -11.22 -2.70 -20.09
N GLN A 52 -11.28 -1.54 -19.50
CA GLN A 52 -10.14 -0.71 -19.15
C GLN A 52 -10.18 -0.38 -17.66
N THR A 53 -9.63 -1.26 -16.85
CA THR A 53 -9.45 -0.99 -15.43
C THR A 53 -7.96 -0.80 -15.14
N GLU A 54 -7.64 0.30 -14.47
CA GLU A 54 -6.31 0.61 -13.98
C GLU A 54 -6.31 0.53 -12.46
N LEU A 55 -5.34 -0.15 -11.89
CA LEU A 55 -5.22 -0.36 -10.46
C LEU A 55 -3.86 0.08 -9.93
N SER A 56 -3.84 0.50 -8.68
CA SER A 56 -2.61 0.53 -7.89
C SER A 56 -2.73 -0.39 -6.68
N ARG A 57 -1.58 -0.83 -6.19
CA ARG A 57 -1.44 -1.56 -4.92
C ARG A 57 -0.29 -0.96 -4.16
N ILE A 58 -0.52 -0.63 -2.90
CA ILE A 58 0.53 -0.12 -2.01
C ILE A 58 1.20 -1.32 -1.35
N LEU A 59 2.52 -1.32 -1.34
CA LEU A 59 3.35 -2.31 -0.66
C LEU A 59 4.07 -1.60 0.50
N ILE A 60 3.92 -2.13 1.71
CA ILE A 60 4.53 -1.54 2.90
C ILE A 60 5.23 -2.63 3.68
N LYS A 61 6.45 -2.36 4.13
CA LYS A 61 7.20 -3.23 5.03
C LYS A 61 7.42 -2.53 6.36
N PHE A 62 7.05 -3.21 7.45
CA PHE A 62 7.33 -2.77 8.81
C PHE A 62 8.47 -3.61 9.41
N PRO A 63 9.24 -3.06 10.37
CA PRO A 63 10.31 -3.78 11.03
C PRO A 63 9.74 -4.75 12.10
N ILE A 64 9.23 -5.89 11.67
CA ILE A 64 8.60 -6.89 12.55
C ILE A 64 9.60 -7.44 13.59
N SER A 65 10.89 -7.43 13.29
CA SER A 65 11.94 -7.78 14.24
C SER A 65 11.87 -6.97 15.53
N GLU A 66 11.37 -5.74 15.47
CA GLU A 66 11.18 -4.90 16.65
C GLU A 66 10.08 -5.43 17.57
N ILE A 67 9.01 -6.02 17.03
CA ILE A 67 7.98 -6.70 17.81
C ILE A 67 8.58 -7.91 18.53
N THR A 68 9.39 -8.70 17.84
CA THR A 68 10.08 -9.86 18.44
C THR A 68 11.01 -9.41 19.56
N ARG A 69 11.76 -8.32 19.36
CA ARG A 69 12.63 -7.74 20.40
C ARG A 69 11.82 -7.36 21.65
N MET A 70 10.70 -6.63 21.46
CA MET A 70 9.84 -6.20 22.58
C MET A 70 9.20 -7.39 23.31
N GLN A 71 8.79 -8.42 22.58
CA GLN A 71 8.28 -9.66 23.17
C GLN A 71 9.34 -10.34 24.05
N ASN A 72 10.55 -10.48 23.54
CA ASN A 72 11.66 -11.12 24.26
C ASN A 72 12.10 -10.29 25.47
N ALA A 73 11.97 -8.98 25.41
CA ALA A 73 12.27 -8.09 26.53
C ALA A 73 11.14 -8.01 27.58
N GLY A 74 10.00 -8.67 27.32
CA GLY A 74 8.83 -8.62 28.21
C GLY A 74 8.07 -7.31 28.19
N GLU A 75 8.32 -6.45 27.18
CA GLU A 75 7.63 -5.17 27.03
C GLU A 75 6.21 -5.33 26.49
N ILE A 76 5.97 -6.36 25.69
CA ILE A 76 4.67 -6.72 25.14
C ILE A 76 4.47 -8.22 25.20
N ASP A 77 3.22 -8.65 25.13
CA ASP A 77 2.84 -10.07 24.97
C ASP A 77 1.88 -10.21 23.80
N VAL A 78 2.39 -10.72 22.68
CA VAL A 78 1.60 -10.90 21.44
C VAL A 78 0.54 -12.00 21.58
N THR A 79 0.61 -12.83 22.62
CA THR A 79 -0.37 -13.89 22.89
C THR A 79 -1.52 -13.41 23.77
N ASP A 80 -1.37 -12.24 24.38
CA ASP A 80 -2.42 -11.66 25.21
C ASP A 80 -3.62 -11.24 24.34
N SER A 81 -4.83 -11.48 24.83
CA SER A 81 -6.06 -11.17 24.11
C SER A 81 -6.27 -9.66 23.89
N SER A 82 -5.57 -8.82 24.64
CA SER A 82 -5.59 -7.35 24.46
C SER A 82 -4.61 -6.86 23.42
N PHE A 83 -3.71 -7.71 22.91
CA PHE A 83 -2.76 -7.32 21.87
C PHE A 83 -3.48 -6.98 20.56
N LYS A 84 -3.16 -5.82 20.00
CA LYS A 84 -3.72 -5.34 18.74
C LYS A 84 -2.65 -4.68 17.89
N CYS A 85 -2.74 -4.88 16.59
CA CYS A 85 -1.98 -4.13 15.59
C CYS A 85 -2.94 -3.31 14.73
N GLU A 86 -2.61 -2.04 14.56
CA GLU A 86 -3.38 -1.14 13.71
C GLU A 86 -2.45 -0.46 12.70
N ILE A 87 -2.89 -0.38 11.46
CA ILE A 87 -2.21 0.41 10.43
C ILE A 87 -2.93 1.75 10.32
N LYS A 88 -2.16 2.83 10.43
CA LYS A 88 -2.68 4.19 10.23
C LYS A 88 -2.13 4.74 8.92
N LEU A 89 -3.04 5.13 8.06
CA LEU A 89 -2.75 5.78 6.80
C LEU A 89 -3.30 7.21 6.86
N HIS A 90 -2.55 8.15 6.29
CA HIS A 90 -2.97 9.53 6.20
C HIS A 90 -3.26 9.88 4.75
N ASP A 91 -4.44 10.44 4.51
CA ASP A 91 -4.79 11.01 3.21
C ASP A 91 -4.04 12.34 3.05
N VAL A 92 -3.31 12.47 1.95
CA VAL A 92 -2.58 13.69 1.62
C VAL A 92 -3.44 14.51 0.66
N TYR A 93 -3.83 15.70 1.07
CA TYR A 93 -4.61 16.58 0.23
C TYR A 93 -3.82 17.00 -1.02
N GLY A 94 -4.26 16.55 -2.18
CA GLY A 94 -3.64 16.84 -3.47
C GLY A 94 -4.56 17.56 -4.46
N GLY A 95 -5.66 18.15 -4.01
CA GLY A 95 -6.65 18.78 -4.87
C GLY A 95 -7.62 17.80 -5.54
N GLN A 96 -7.52 16.52 -5.21
CA GLN A 96 -8.43 15.49 -5.71
C GLN A 96 -9.47 15.14 -4.66
N THR A 97 -10.66 14.75 -5.14
CA THR A 97 -11.75 14.34 -4.25
C THR A 97 -11.58 12.89 -3.84
N THR A 98 -11.45 12.62 -2.55
CA THR A 98 -11.51 11.26 -2.03
C THR A 98 -12.97 10.77 -2.07
N PRO A 99 -13.25 9.59 -2.61
CA PRO A 99 -14.62 9.05 -2.59
C PRO A 99 -15.13 8.90 -1.16
N SER A 100 -16.41 9.17 -0.93
CA SER A 100 -17.02 9.08 0.40
C SER A 100 -17.18 7.64 0.89
N ASN A 101 -17.27 6.68 -0.04
CA ASN A 101 -17.41 5.26 0.26
C ASN A 101 -16.43 4.46 -0.59
N PHE A 102 -15.40 3.89 0.06
CA PHE A 102 -14.49 2.94 -0.58
C PHE A 102 -14.00 1.95 0.46
N THR A 103 -13.57 0.80 -0.01
CA THR A 103 -13.03 -0.27 0.83
C THR A 103 -11.58 -0.54 0.45
N VAL A 104 -10.73 -0.58 1.45
CA VAL A 104 -9.33 -0.99 1.31
C VAL A 104 -9.15 -2.35 1.97
N ALA A 105 -8.56 -3.29 1.25
CA ALA A 105 -8.23 -4.61 1.77
C ALA A 105 -6.73 -4.71 2.03
N LEU A 106 -6.36 -5.35 3.14
CA LEU A 106 -4.98 -5.59 3.53
C LEU A 106 -4.67 -7.08 3.44
N PHE A 107 -3.54 -7.42 2.84
CA PHE A 107 -3.08 -8.79 2.70
C PHE A 107 -1.61 -8.90 3.07
N PRO A 108 -1.20 -9.98 3.75
CA PRO A 108 0.22 -10.25 3.93
C PRO A 108 0.87 -10.61 2.60
N LEU A 109 2.12 -10.19 2.41
CA LEU A 109 2.92 -10.56 1.25
C LEU A 109 3.67 -11.87 1.52
N ALA A 110 3.70 -12.76 0.53
CA ALA A 110 4.45 -14.01 0.59
C ALA A 110 5.95 -13.81 0.31
N GLN A 111 6.31 -12.72 -0.35
CA GLN A 111 7.70 -12.40 -0.74
C GLN A 111 8.02 -10.95 -0.44
N GLY A 112 9.32 -10.68 -0.21
CA GLY A 112 9.80 -9.31 -0.09
C GLY A 112 9.74 -8.56 -1.43
N PHE A 113 9.89 -7.25 -1.34
CA PHE A 113 9.92 -6.35 -2.49
C PHE A 113 11.04 -5.34 -2.35
N ASP A 114 11.46 -4.74 -3.46
CA ASP A 114 12.38 -3.63 -3.52
C ASP A 114 11.63 -2.31 -3.78
N GLU A 115 12.18 -1.25 -3.19
CA GLU A 115 11.70 0.11 -3.45
C GLU A 115 12.16 0.62 -4.80
#